data_2f56b43c1c47cf3d94c58fcc5a857857
#
_entry.id   2f56b43c1c47cf3d94c58fcc5a857857
#
_cell.length_a   1.000
_cell.length_b   1.000
_cell.length_c   1.000
_cell.angle_alpha   90.00
_cell.angle_beta   90.00
_cell.angle_gamma   90.00
#
_symmetry.space_group_name_H-M   'P 1'
#
loop_
_entity.id
_entity.type
_entity.pdbx_description
1 polymer ?
#
loop_
_entity_poly.entity_id
_entity_poly.type
_entity_poly.pdbx_seq_one_letter_code
_entity_poly.pdbx_strand_id
1 'polypeptide(L)'
;MNGLLILPSYSEYFNLNTTTEGLNNAAMWMGGIFGAFLMQPIPDYFGRRRAVYIAAAITIIGVILQAAAQNVAMFVIARFIVGIGSAVSNGAAPTLLGELLPPRNRARVLGLFFSCYYVGSLASAIVNYGSQNIDNTWAWRLPSLLQFMPSLLAVAILPFIPESPRWLISRGRDQEALEVLLIMQGKGNTDLQAGQEQLTEVRDTILREAKQYPRNPWREIISTKANRRRLVILCTFGPMINMFGNFVIS
;
A
#
# COMPACT_ATOMS: atom_id res chain seq x y z
N MET A 1 1.30 -13.61 7.71
CA MET A 1 1.82 -14.55 6.70
C MET A 1 2.99 -15.39 7.19
N ASN A 2 3.68 -14.97 8.21
CA ASN A 2 4.68 -15.85 8.89
C ASN A 2 4.03 -17.11 9.50
N GLY A 3 2.71 -17.06 9.75
CA GLY A 3 1.94 -18.21 10.24
C GLY A 3 1.91 -19.44 9.32
N LEU A 4 2.24 -19.30 8.02
CA LEU A 4 2.34 -20.48 7.13
C LEU A 4 3.52 -21.39 7.48
N LEU A 5 4.57 -20.87 8.09
CA LEU A 5 5.74 -21.64 8.52
C LEU A 5 5.43 -22.57 9.71
N ILE A 6 4.35 -22.28 10.43
CA ILE A 6 3.89 -23.08 11.58
C ILE A 6 3.17 -24.36 11.08
N LEU A 7 2.75 -24.41 9.82
CA LEU A 7 2.02 -25.54 9.25
C LEU A 7 2.99 -26.68 8.84
N PRO A 8 2.89 -27.86 9.48
CA PRO A 8 3.78 -29.00 9.14
C PRO A 8 3.65 -29.40 7.67
N SER A 9 2.42 -29.41 7.12
CA SER A 9 2.13 -29.74 5.73
C SER A 9 2.83 -28.81 4.71
N TYR A 10 3.13 -27.57 5.08
CA TYR A 10 3.87 -26.62 4.24
C TYR A 10 5.36 -26.93 4.22
N SER A 11 5.96 -27.19 5.38
CA SER A 11 7.38 -27.50 5.50
C SER A 11 7.72 -28.85 4.88
N GLU A 12 6.84 -29.84 5.00
CA GLU A 12 7.00 -31.18 4.39
C GLU A 12 6.86 -31.13 2.87
N TYR A 13 5.86 -30.40 2.34
CA TYR A 13 5.61 -30.30 0.90
C TYR A 13 6.80 -29.71 0.14
N PHE A 14 7.43 -28.69 0.71
CA PHE A 14 8.54 -27.99 0.07
C PHE A 14 9.92 -28.47 0.55
N ASN A 15 10.01 -29.46 1.46
CA ASN A 15 11.27 -29.92 2.09
C ASN A 15 12.11 -28.72 2.56
N LEU A 16 11.50 -27.84 3.37
CA LEU A 16 12.11 -26.57 3.74
C LEU A 16 13.30 -26.81 4.70
N ASN A 17 14.41 -26.16 4.39
CA ASN A 17 15.55 -25.99 5.28
C ASN A 17 15.46 -24.59 5.93
N THR A 18 16.13 -24.39 7.06
CA THR A 18 16.19 -23.11 7.76
C THR A 18 16.55 -21.93 6.83
N THR A 19 17.43 -22.18 5.84
CA THR A 19 17.82 -21.18 4.84
C THR A 19 16.67 -20.84 3.89
N THR A 20 15.90 -21.83 3.43
CA THR A 20 14.75 -21.60 2.52
C THR A 20 13.58 -20.97 3.25
N GLU A 21 13.39 -21.25 4.53
CA GLU A 21 12.41 -20.55 5.39
C GLU A 21 12.76 -19.07 5.55
N GLY A 22 14.03 -18.78 5.86
CA GLY A 22 14.53 -17.42 5.93
C GLY A 22 14.36 -16.66 4.62
N LEU A 23 14.66 -17.32 3.48
CA LEU A 23 14.48 -16.74 2.14
C LEU A 23 13.00 -16.45 1.85
N ASN A 24 12.10 -17.36 2.20
CA ASN A 24 10.65 -17.16 2.06
C ASN A 24 10.14 -15.95 2.81
N ASN A 25 10.64 -15.72 4.03
CA ASN A 25 10.29 -14.54 4.82
C ASN A 25 10.91 -13.26 4.23
N ALA A 26 12.17 -13.32 3.84
CA ALA A 26 12.89 -12.18 3.28
C ALA A 26 12.33 -11.75 1.93
N ALA A 27 11.82 -12.68 1.10
CA ALA A 27 11.34 -12.39 -0.25
C ALA A 27 10.26 -11.32 -0.30
N MET A 28 9.31 -11.33 0.64
CA MET A 28 8.26 -10.33 0.71
C MET A 28 8.82 -8.94 1.03
N TRP A 29 9.77 -8.86 1.96
CA TRP A 29 10.42 -7.60 2.33
C TRP A 29 11.32 -7.07 1.22
N MET A 30 12.03 -7.96 0.51
CA MET A 30 12.79 -7.60 -0.68
C MET A 30 11.87 -7.02 -1.77
N GLY A 31 10.73 -7.68 -2.03
CA GLY A 31 9.70 -7.14 -2.92
C GLY A 31 9.20 -5.77 -2.47
N GLY A 32 9.01 -5.57 -1.16
CA GLY A 32 8.64 -4.30 -0.56
C GLY A 32 9.66 -3.18 -0.80
N ILE A 33 10.96 -3.49 -0.74
CA ILE A 33 12.04 -2.52 -1.05
C ILE A 33 11.93 -2.08 -2.51
N PHE A 34 11.78 -3.00 -3.46
CA PHE A 34 11.58 -2.65 -4.88
C PHE A 34 10.27 -1.88 -5.09
N GLY A 35 9.19 -2.29 -4.42
CA GLY A 35 7.90 -1.60 -4.44
C GLY A 35 7.97 -0.18 -3.89
N ALA A 36 8.84 0.09 -2.92
CA ALA A 36 9.04 1.43 -2.35
C ALA A 36 9.56 2.43 -3.41
N PHE A 37 10.39 2.00 -4.35
CA PHE A 37 10.82 2.87 -5.48
C PHE A 37 9.67 3.16 -6.44
N LEU A 38 8.67 2.28 -6.53
CA LEU A 38 7.50 2.43 -7.39
C LEU A 38 6.33 3.13 -6.70
N MET A 39 6.35 3.18 -5.37
CA MET A 39 5.27 3.70 -4.53
C MET A 39 4.92 5.17 -4.82
N GLN A 40 5.89 5.98 -5.23
CA GLN A 40 5.70 7.40 -5.55
C GLN A 40 5.42 7.62 -7.05
N PRO A 41 6.25 7.10 -8.00
CA PRO A 41 6.06 7.39 -9.41
C PRO A 41 4.77 6.83 -10.00
N ILE A 42 4.29 5.67 -9.56
CA ILE A 42 3.04 5.08 -10.08
C ILE A 42 1.82 5.95 -9.78
N PRO A 43 1.54 6.37 -8.53
CA PRO A 43 0.43 7.27 -8.24
C PRO A 43 0.55 8.65 -8.90
N ASP A 44 1.75 9.18 -9.04
CA ASP A 44 1.96 10.48 -9.65
C ASP A 44 1.72 10.44 -11.17
N TYR A 45 2.09 9.34 -11.83
CA TYR A 45 1.91 9.21 -13.28
C TYR A 45 0.49 8.80 -13.68
N PHE A 46 -0.06 7.74 -13.06
CA PHE A 46 -1.33 7.15 -13.44
C PHE A 46 -2.54 7.73 -12.67
N GLY A 47 -2.32 8.38 -11.54
CA GLY A 47 -3.35 8.79 -10.59
C GLY A 47 -3.43 7.85 -9.39
N ARG A 48 -3.97 8.37 -8.29
CA ARG A 48 -4.00 7.65 -7.00
C ARG A 48 -4.92 6.44 -7.06
N ARG A 49 -6.12 6.61 -7.62
CA ARG A 49 -7.10 5.53 -7.79
C ARG A 49 -6.58 4.43 -8.70
N ARG A 50 -6.01 4.78 -9.86
CA ARG A 50 -5.44 3.81 -10.79
C ARG A 50 -4.23 3.10 -10.22
N ALA A 51 -3.42 3.78 -9.39
CA ALA A 51 -2.29 3.16 -8.70
C ALA A 51 -2.75 2.06 -7.75
N VAL A 52 -3.88 2.24 -7.03
CA VAL A 52 -4.45 1.19 -6.18
C VAL A 52 -4.93 0.00 -7.03
N TYR A 53 -5.52 0.22 -8.22
CA TYR A 53 -5.86 -0.87 -9.15
C TYR A 53 -4.64 -1.64 -9.60
N ILE A 54 -3.56 -0.95 -9.98
CA ILE A 54 -2.30 -1.56 -10.41
C ILE A 54 -1.72 -2.40 -9.27
N ALA A 55 -1.69 -1.85 -8.05
CA ALA A 55 -1.22 -2.55 -6.87
C ALA A 55 -2.04 -3.80 -6.57
N ALA A 56 -3.38 -3.70 -6.65
CA ALA A 56 -4.28 -4.83 -6.47
C ALA A 56 -4.05 -5.91 -7.53
N ALA A 57 -3.90 -5.53 -8.81
CA ALA A 57 -3.61 -6.46 -9.89
C ALA A 57 -2.28 -7.21 -9.68
N ILE A 58 -1.21 -6.49 -9.30
CA ILE A 58 0.10 -7.10 -8.98
C ILE A 58 -0.05 -8.08 -7.83
N THR A 59 -0.77 -7.70 -6.76
CA THR A 59 -1.00 -8.57 -5.60
C THR A 59 -1.79 -9.81 -5.98
N ILE A 60 -2.85 -9.67 -6.78
CA ILE A 60 -3.67 -10.78 -7.28
C ILE A 60 -2.83 -11.78 -8.08
N ILE A 61 -2.01 -11.29 -9.01
CA ILE A 61 -1.10 -12.13 -9.80
C ILE A 61 -0.14 -12.89 -8.86
N GLY A 62 0.45 -12.20 -7.88
CA GLY A 62 1.34 -12.82 -6.91
C GLY A 62 0.64 -13.89 -6.06
N VAL A 63 -0.59 -13.63 -5.60
CA VAL A 63 -1.38 -14.60 -4.83
C VAL A 63 -1.75 -15.84 -5.64
N ILE A 64 -2.13 -15.68 -6.92
CA ILE A 64 -2.43 -16.81 -7.80
C ILE A 64 -1.17 -17.66 -7.99
N LEU A 65 -0.02 -17.04 -8.26
CA LEU A 65 1.26 -17.76 -8.39
C LEU A 65 1.64 -18.46 -7.09
N GLN A 66 1.39 -17.84 -5.95
CA GLN A 66 1.66 -18.40 -4.63
C GLN A 66 0.79 -19.63 -4.36
N ALA A 67 -0.51 -19.58 -4.64
CA ALA A 67 -1.42 -20.70 -4.47
C ALA A 67 -1.16 -21.86 -5.43
N ALA A 68 -0.67 -21.57 -6.64
CA ALA A 68 -0.32 -22.54 -7.67
C ALA A 68 1.12 -23.08 -7.53
N ALA A 69 1.88 -22.64 -6.51
CA ALA A 69 3.28 -22.99 -6.37
C ALA A 69 3.51 -24.51 -6.24
N GLN A 70 4.43 -25.01 -7.05
CA GLN A 70 4.88 -26.41 -7.02
C GLN A 70 6.31 -26.54 -6.46
N ASN A 71 7.09 -25.46 -6.52
CA ASN A 71 8.47 -25.40 -6.08
C ASN A 71 8.68 -24.19 -5.16
N VAL A 72 9.67 -24.31 -4.25
CA VAL A 72 10.06 -23.20 -3.35
C VAL A 72 10.39 -21.92 -4.11
N ALA A 73 11.10 -22.04 -5.24
CA ALA A 73 11.47 -20.88 -6.06
C ALA A 73 10.25 -20.11 -6.58
N MET A 74 9.23 -20.82 -7.06
CA MET A 74 7.98 -20.21 -7.53
C MET A 74 7.25 -19.49 -6.38
N PHE A 75 7.25 -20.09 -5.20
CA PHE A 75 6.63 -19.48 -4.01
C PHE A 75 7.38 -18.22 -3.57
N VAL A 76 8.71 -18.23 -3.58
CA VAL A 76 9.58 -17.07 -3.26
C VAL A 76 9.33 -15.92 -4.23
N ILE A 77 9.28 -16.22 -5.55
CA ILE A 77 8.99 -15.21 -6.59
C ILE A 77 7.57 -14.63 -6.39
N ALA A 78 6.60 -15.48 -6.10
CA ALA A 78 5.24 -15.05 -5.83
C ALA A 78 5.17 -14.09 -4.63
N ARG A 79 5.86 -14.40 -3.53
CA ARG A 79 5.97 -13.49 -2.36
C ARG A 79 6.66 -12.17 -2.68
N PHE A 80 7.69 -12.20 -3.50
CA PHE A 80 8.35 -10.99 -3.97
C PHE A 80 7.38 -10.07 -4.74
N ILE A 81 6.57 -10.65 -5.64
CA ILE A 81 5.53 -9.90 -6.40
C ILE A 81 4.45 -9.34 -5.45
N VAL A 82 3.97 -10.14 -4.49
CA VAL A 82 3.02 -9.68 -3.47
C VAL A 82 3.63 -8.52 -2.65
N GLY A 83 4.91 -8.60 -2.32
CA GLY A 83 5.64 -7.53 -1.62
C GLY A 83 5.63 -6.21 -2.39
N ILE A 84 5.87 -6.25 -3.71
CA ILE A 84 5.80 -5.05 -4.59
C ILE A 84 4.38 -4.46 -4.56
N GLY A 85 3.36 -5.29 -4.81
CA GLY A 85 1.97 -4.83 -4.84
C GLY A 85 1.53 -4.21 -3.51
N SER A 86 1.89 -4.84 -2.40
CA SER A 86 1.57 -4.35 -1.07
C SER A 86 2.26 -3.00 -0.76
N ALA A 87 3.51 -2.81 -1.15
CA ALA A 87 4.22 -1.55 -0.94
C ALA A 87 3.58 -0.40 -1.75
N VAL A 88 3.25 -0.62 -3.02
CA VAL A 88 2.56 0.38 -3.86
C VAL A 88 1.18 0.72 -3.29
N SER A 89 0.43 -0.27 -2.82
CA SER A 89 -0.89 -0.07 -2.19
C SER A 89 -0.79 0.75 -0.91
N ASN A 90 0.21 0.45 -0.06
CA ASN A 90 0.46 1.19 1.19
C ASN A 90 0.83 2.66 0.96
N GLY A 91 1.35 3.02 -0.20
CA GLY A 91 1.56 4.41 -0.57
C GLY A 91 0.33 5.06 -1.19
N ALA A 92 -0.28 4.41 -2.17
CA ALA A 92 -1.35 4.99 -2.97
C ALA A 92 -2.68 5.14 -2.21
N ALA A 93 -3.07 4.14 -1.39
CA ALA A 93 -4.37 4.15 -0.72
C ALA A 93 -4.50 5.23 0.37
N PRO A 94 -3.56 5.39 1.33
CA PRO A 94 -3.67 6.47 2.31
C PRO A 94 -3.50 7.86 1.70
N THR A 95 -2.73 7.97 0.61
CA THR A 95 -2.61 9.24 -0.12
C THR A 95 -3.95 9.63 -0.76
N LEU A 96 -4.62 8.68 -1.44
CA LEU A 96 -5.95 8.90 -2.02
C LEU A 96 -6.96 9.31 -0.93
N LEU A 97 -7.01 8.58 0.19
CA LEU A 97 -7.86 8.92 1.32
C LEU A 97 -7.54 10.29 1.89
N GLY A 98 -6.26 10.62 2.06
CA GLY A 98 -5.82 11.92 2.58
C GLY A 98 -6.19 13.09 1.67
N GLU A 99 -6.24 12.88 0.36
CA GLU A 99 -6.60 13.90 -0.63
C GLU A 99 -8.13 14.04 -0.82
N LEU A 100 -8.91 12.97 -0.57
CA LEU A 100 -10.38 12.97 -0.67
C LEU A 100 -11.08 13.39 0.61
N LEU A 101 -10.40 13.40 1.75
CA LEU A 101 -11.04 13.71 3.03
C LEU A 101 -10.86 15.17 3.43
N PRO A 102 -11.93 15.81 3.96
CA PRO A 102 -11.81 17.14 4.53
C PRO A 102 -10.81 17.14 5.70
N PRO A 103 -10.05 18.23 5.90
CA PRO A 103 -8.99 18.33 6.92
C PRO A 103 -9.44 17.92 8.32
N ARG A 104 -10.68 18.22 8.68
CA ARG A 104 -11.28 17.94 10.00
C ARG A 104 -11.31 16.45 10.34
N ASN A 105 -11.57 15.58 9.36
CA ASN A 105 -11.78 14.15 9.56
C ASN A 105 -10.58 13.30 9.11
N ARG A 106 -9.63 13.90 8.38
CA ARG A 106 -8.48 13.22 7.77
C ARG A 106 -7.69 12.37 8.77
N ALA A 107 -7.32 12.96 9.91
CA ALA A 107 -6.52 12.26 10.91
C ALA A 107 -7.25 11.04 11.49
N ARG A 108 -8.57 11.15 11.76
CA ARG A 108 -9.37 10.05 12.30
C ARG A 108 -9.51 8.91 11.30
N VAL A 109 -9.82 9.21 10.04
CA VAL A 109 -10.02 8.18 9.01
C VAL A 109 -8.70 7.51 8.65
N LEU A 110 -7.59 8.25 8.56
CA LEU A 110 -6.27 7.66 8.37
C LEU A 110 -5.86 6.77 9.56
N GLY A 111 -6.19 7.17 10.79
CA GLY A 111 -5.99 6.34 11.97
C GLY A 111 -6.77 5.02 11.89
N LEU A 112 -8.05 5.08 11.49
CA LEU A 112 -8.87 3.87 11.26
C LEU A 112 -8.30 3.01 10.14
N PHE A 113 -7.83 3.60 9.04
CA PHE A 113 -7.20 2.88 7.94
C PHE A 113 -6.01 2.03 8.43
N PHE A 114 -5.12 2.62 9.22
CA PHE A 114 -3.99 1.87 9.79
C PHE A 114 -4.44 0.85 10.84
N SER A 115 -5.51 1.10 11.58
CA SER A 115 -6.07 0.13 12.53
C SER A 115 -6.67 -1.10 11.85
N CYS A 116 -7.13 -1.00 10.59
CA CYS A 116 -7.59 -2.15 9.81
C CYS A 116 -6.49 -3.21 9.60
N TYR A 117 -5.21 -2.84 9.70
CA TYR A 117 -4.10 -3.79 9.69
C TYR A 117 -4.25 -4.85 10.80
N TYR A 118 -4.61 -4.44 12.01
CA TYR A 118 -4.78 -5.36 13.14
C TYR A 118 -5.99 -6.27 12.96
N VAL A 119 -7.07 -5.76 12.34
CA VAL A 119 -8.25 -6.59 11.98
C VAL A 119 -7.84 -7.66 10.96
N GLY A 120 -7.06 -7.29 9.95
CA GLY A 120 -6.53 -8.23 8.96
C GLY A 120 -5.58 -9.26 9.59
N SER A 121 -4.75 -8.84 10.55
CA SER A 121 -3.84 -9.73 11.28
C SER A 121 -4.61 -10.76 12.10
N LEU A 122 -5.66 -10.33 12.82
CA LEU A 122 -6.53 -11.23 13.57
C LEU A 122 -7.25 -12.24 12.66
N ALA A 123 -7.81 -11.77 11.55
CA ALA A 123 -8.46 -12.64 10.56
C ALA A 123 -7.47 -13.67 10.00
N SER A 124 -6.25 -13.25 9.68
CA SER A 124 -5.18 -14.15 9.22
C SER A 124 -4.80 -15.21 10.27
N ALA A 125 -4.74 -14.82 11.56
CA ALA A 125 -4.44 -15.76 12.65
C ALA A 125 -5.55 -16.82 12.79
N ILE A 126 -6.82 -16.42 12.74
CA ILE A 126 -7.98 -17.33 12.81
C ILE A 126 -7.95 -18.32 11.64
N VAL A 127 -7.70 -17.84 10.42
CA VAL A 127 -7.62 -18.69 9.23
C VAL A 127 -6.48 -19.68 9.33
N ASN A 128 -5.28 -19.24 9.75
CA ASN A 128 -4.13 -20.12 9.92
C ASN A 128 -4.39 -21.18 11.00
N TYR A 129 -5.02 -20.79 12.11
CA TYR A 129 -5.39 -21.74 13.17
C TYR A 129 -6.40 -22.80 12.66
N GLY A 130 -7.43 -22.39 11.92
CA GLY A 130 -8.37 -23.33 11.32
C GLY A 130 -7.72 -24.25 10.28
N SER A 131 -6.72 -23.78 9.56
CA SER A 131 -6.01 -24.53 8.53
C SER A 131 -5.07 -25.60 9.10
N GLN A 132 -4.68 -25.53 10.37
CA GLN A 132 -3.81 -26.53 11.01
C GLN A 132 -4.44 -27.94 11.06
N ASN A 133 -5.77 -28.02 11.07
CA ASN A 133 -6.53 -29.28 11.13
C ASN A 133 -6.71 -29.94 9.75
N ILE A 134 -6.13 -29.40 8.70
CA ILE A 134 -6.26 -29.92 7.33
C ILE A 134 -4.97 -30.68 6.98
N ASP A 135 -5.07 -32.00 6.82
CA ASP A 135 -3.92 -32.89 6.54
C ASP A 135 -3.44 -32.85 5.06
N ASN A 136 -4.00 -31.97 4.23
CA ASN A 136 -3.72 -31.89 2.80
C ASN A 136 -2.96 -30.61 2.43
N THR A 137 -2.49 -30.54 1.18
CA THR A 137 -1.85 -29.33 0.60
C THR A 137 -2.75 -28.08 0.66
N TRP A 138 -4.04 -28.24 0.88
CA TRP A 138 -4.99 -27.15 1.10
C TRP A 138 -4.77 -26.38 2.41
N ALA A 139 -4.08 -26.97 3.38
CA ALA A 139 -3.74 -26.31 4.64
C ALA A 139 -3.01 -24.97 4.44
N TRP A 140 -2.09 -24.89 3.49
CA TRP A 140 -1.35 -23.67 3.17
C TRP A 140 -1.88 -22.93 1.94
N ARG A 141 -2.56 -23.62 1.01
CA ARG A 141 -3.16 -22.99 -0.16
C ARG A 141 -4.38 -22.14 0.18
N LEU A 142 -5.21 -22.60 1.12
CA LEU A 142 -6.42 -21.88 1.53
C LEU A 142 -6.09 -20.52 2.16
N PRO A 143 -5.19 -20.39 3.16
CA PRO A 143 -4.76 -19.09 3.66
C PRO A 143 -4.12 -18.21 2.58
N SER A 144 -3.37 -18.80 1.66
CA SER A 144 -2.77 -18.07 0.53
C SER A 144 -3.84 -17.50 -0.40
N LEU A 145 -4.88 -18.27 -0.72
CA LEU A 145 -6.00 -17.80 -1.54
C LEU A 145 -6.84 -16.72 -0.83
N LEU A 146 -7.05 -16.85 0.48
CA LEU A 146 -7.82 -15.85 1.22
C LEU A 146 -7.17 -14.44 1.22
N GLN A 147 -5.86 -14.35 0.94
CA GLN A 147 -5.22 -13.05 0.68
C GLN A 147 -5.81 -12.30 -0.52
N PHE A 148 -6.48 -13.02 -1.41
CA PHE A 148 -7.12 -12.44 -2.57
C PHE A 148 -8.33 -11.56 -2.21
N MET A 149 -9.03 -11.88 -1.11
CA MET A 149 -10.27 -11.21 -0.69
C MET A 149 -10.13 -9.70 -0.51
N PRO A 150 -9.15 -9.15 0.23
CA PRO A 150 -9.01 -7.71 0.37
C PRO A 150 -8.73 -7.00 -0.96
N SER A 151 -7.95 -7.62 -1.84
CA SER A 151 -7.65 -7.06 -3.16
C SER A 151 -8.87 -7.03 -4.07
N LEU A 152 -9.69 -8.09 -4.05
CA LEU A 152 -10.98 -8.12 -4.76
C LEU A 152 -11.95 -7.07 -4.23
N LEU A 153 -12.06 -6.96 -2.91
CA LEU A 153 -12.92 -5.96 -2.28
C LEU A 153 -12.48 -4.54 -2.69
N ALA A 154 -11.18 -4.28 -2.67
CA ALA A 154 -10.64 -3.01 -3.14
C ALA A 154 -11.02 -2.74 -4.60
N VAL A 155 -10.83 -3.72 -5.50
CA VAL A 155 -11.19 -3.59 -6.93
C VAL A 155 -12.69 -3.35 -7.11
N ALA A 156 -13.54 -3.98 -6.30
CA ALA A 156 -15.01 -3.82 -6.37
C ALA A 156 -15.48 -2.44 -5.86
N ILE A 157 -14.83 -1.88 -4.83
CA ILE A 157 -15.22 -0.61 -4.21
C ILE A 157 -14.63 0.59 -4.98
N LEU A 158 -13.44 0.45 -5.54
CA LEU A 158 -12.71 1.53 -6.20
C LEU A 158 -13.49 2.26 -7.34
N PRO A 159 -14.37 1.60 -8.14
CA PRO A 159 -15.18 2.29 -9.16
C PRO A 159 -16.06 3.40 -8.59
N PHE A 160 -16.48 3.27 -7.34
CA PHE A 160 -17.36 4.23 -6.66
C PHE A 160 -16.59 5.39 -6.02
N ILE A 161 -15.26 5.31 -5.96
CA ILE A 161 -14.40 6.33 -5.37
C ILE A 161 -13.88 7.23 -6.49
N PRO A 162 -14.05 8.57 -6.39
CA PRO A 162 -13.50 9.49 -7.39
C PRO A 162 -11.96 9.53 -7.32
N GLU A 163 -11.34 10.06 -8.38
CA GLU A 163 -9.89 10.30 -8.41
C GLU A 163 -9.53 11.50 -7.52
N SER A 164 -8.26 11.62 -7.15
CA SER A 164 -7.76 12.74 -6.36
C SER A 164 -7.94 14.08 -7.07
N PRO A 165 -8.59 15.09 -6.44
CA PRO A 165 -8.72 16.42 -7.01
C PRO A 165 -7.37 17.09 -7.24
N ARG A 166 -6.40 16.87 -6.36
CA ARG A 166 -5.04 17.40 -6.50
C ARG A 166 -4.34 16.85 -7.75
N TRP A 167 -4.49 15.56 -8.03
CA TRP A 167 -3.94 14.94 -9.23
C TRP A 167 -4.65 15.43 -10.50
N LEU A 168 -5.97 15.55 -10.47
CA LEU A 168 -6.75 16.07 -11.59
C LEU A 168 -6.31 17.50 -11.98
N ILE A 169 -6.15 18.40 -11.00
CA ILE A 169 -5.64 19.75 -11.21
C ILE A 169 -4.23 19.73 -11.80
N SER A 170 -3.35 18.87 -11.29
CA SER A 170 -1.97 18.75 -11.82
C SER A 170 -1.92 18.30 -13.28
N ARG A 171 -3.00 17.67 -13.77
CA ARG A 171 -3.17 17.22 -15.17
C ARG A 171 -4.01 18.17 -16.02
N GLY A 172 -4.43 19.32 -15.48
CA GLY A 172 -5.26 20.30 -16.19
C GLY A 172 -6.72 19.88 -16.38
N ARG A 173 -7.20 18.89 -15.60
CA ARG A 173 -8.60 18.39 -15.62
C ARG A 173 -9.43 19.09 -14.57
N ASP A 174 -9.54 20.42 -14.68
CA ASP A 174 -10.12 21.28 -13.64
C ASP A 174 -11.61 21.05 -13.43
N GLN A 175 -12.36 20.75 -14.50
CA GLN A 175 -13.81 20.50 -14.39
C GLN A 175 -14.10 19.26 -13.54
N GLU A 176 -13.39 18.17 -13.77
CA GLU A 176 -13.54 16.94 -12.97
C GLU A 176 -13.05 17.14 -11.52
N ALA A 177 -11.99 17.92 -11.36
CA ALA A 177 -11.52 18.28 -10.02
C ALA A 177 -12.57 19.08 -9.23
N LEU A 178 -13.26 20.02 -9.90
CA LEU A 178 -14.34 20.80 -9.30
C LEU A 178 -15.52 19.90 -8.89
N GLU A 179 -15.93 18.95 -9.72
CA GLU A 179 -16.97 17.98 -9.38
C GLU A 179 -16.62 17.18 -8.12
N VAL A 180 -15.38 16.70 -8.02
CA VAL A 180 -14.91 15.97 -6.84
C VAL A 180 -14.89 16.85 -5.62
N LEU A 181 -14.43 18.11 -5.72
CA LEU A 181 -14.44 19.05 -4.61
C LEU A 181 -15.86 19.36 -4.12
N LEU A 182 -16.83 19.49 -5.02
CA LEU A 182 -18.23 19.69 -4.67
C LEU A 182 -18.82 18.46 -3.95
N ILE A 183 -18.48 17.24 -4.40
CA ILE A 183 -18.88 16.01 -3.71
C ILE A 183 -18.30 15.95 -2.29
N MET A 184 -17.05 16.43 -2.10
CA MET A 184 -16.39 16.45 -0.79
C MET A 184 -17.00 17.45 0.19
N GLN A 185 -17.63 18.52 -0.29
CA GLN A 185 -18.34 19.49 0.55
C GLN A 185 -19.59 18.91 1.21
N GLY A 186 -20.14 17.81 0.69
CA GLY A 186 -21.29 17.09 1.24
C GLY A 186 -22.63 17.57 0.68
N LYS A 187 -23.65 16.74 0.82
CA LYS A 187 -25.01 16.87 0.26
C LYS A 187 -25.85 18.06 0.76
N GLY A 188 -25.29 19.12 1.18
CA GLY A 188 -26.05 20.29 1.65
C GLY A 188 -25.47 21.62 1.23
N ASN A 189 -24.28 21.66 0.71
CA ASN A 189 -23.56 22.89 0.42
C ASN A 189 -22.84 22.81 -0.92
N THR A 190 -23.60 22.70 -2.01
CA THR A 190 -23.09 22.82 -3.38
C THR A 190 -22.84 24.30 -3.72
N ASP A 191 -22.04 24.97 -2.90
CA ASP A 191 -21.62 26.32 -3.16
C ASP A 191 -20.51 26.30 -4.22
N LEU A 192 -20.90 26.61 -5.46
CA LEU A 192 -19.98 26.68 -6.59
C LEU A 192 -18.84 27.67 -6.34
N GLN A 193 -19.10 28.75 -5.59
CA GLN A 193 -18.07 29.73 -5.27
C GLN A 193 -17.02 29.13 -4.34
N ALA A 194 -17.45 28.46 -3.26
CA ALA A 194 -16.54 27.78 -2.35
C ALA A 194 -15.74 26.66 -3.04
N GLY A 195 -16.34 25.94 -3.98
CA GLY A 195 -15.65 24.94 -4.81
C GLY A 195 -14.57 25.54 -5.69
N GLN A 196 -14.85 26.68 -6.32
CA GLN A 196 -13.88 27.40 -7.17
C GLN A 196 -12.75 28.02 -6.34
N GLU A 197 -13.04 28.54 -5.15
CA GLU A 197 -12.03 29.05 -4.22
C GLU A 197 -11.07 27.93 -3.80
N GLN A 198 -11.58 26.77 -3.41
CA GLN A 198 -10.75 25.60 -3.07
C GLN A 198 -9.92 25.12 -4.25
N LEU A 199 -10.49 25.08 -5.45
CA LEU A 199 -9.76 24.72 -6.67
C LEU A 199 -8.58 25.67 -6.92
N THR A 200 -8.82 26.96 -6.77
CA THR A 200 -7.81 28.01 -6.94
C THR A 200 -6.71 27.87 -5.88
N GLU A 201 -7.08 27.65 -4.62
CA GLU A 201 -6.13 27.44 -3.52
C GLU A 201 -5.23 26.23 -3.75
N VAL A 202 -5.81 25.10 -4.15
CA VAL A 202 -5.05 23.87 -4.46
C VAL A 202 -4.13 24.09 -5.66
N ARG A 203 -4.60 24.78 -6.71
CA ARG A 203 -3.80 25.12 -7.89
C ARG A 203 -2.61 26.01 -7.51
N ASP A 204 -2.84 27.05 -6.72
CA ASP A 204 -1.78 27.96 -6.27
C ASP A 204 -0.75 27.22 -5.41
N THR A 205 -1.21 26.29 -4.59
CA THR A 205 -0.32 25.44 -3.79
C THR A 205 0.57 24.57 -4.69
N ILE A 206 0.00 23.91 -5.70
CA ILE A 206 0.75 23.09 -6.67
C ILE A 206 1.77 23.96 -7.43
N LEU A 207 1.38 25.17 -7.86
CA LEU A 207 2.27 26.08 -8.58
C LEU A 207 3.41 26.59 -7.69
N ARG A 208 3.14 26.88 -6.41
CA ARG A 208 4.16 27.26 -5.42
C ARG A 208 5.13 26.12 -5.18
N GLU A 209 4.64 24.90 -4.96
CA GLU A 209 5.46 23.71 -4.80
C GLU A 209 6.35 23.48 -6.03
N ALA A 210 5.79 23.57 -7.24
CA ALA A 210 6.55 23.39 -8.49
C ALA A 210 7.65 24.45 -8.69
N LYS A 211 7.46 25.67 -8.17
CA LYS A 211 8.49 26.73 -8.19
C LYS A 211 9.54 26.55 -7.09
N GLN A 212 9.14 26.00 -5.96
CA GLN A 212 9.99 25.88 -4.77
C GLN A 212 10.89 24.65 -4.85
N TYR A 213 10.41 23.57 -5.50
CA TYR A 213 11.15 22.30 -5.59
C TYR A 213 11.76 22.14 -7.00
N PRO A 214 13.08 21.99 -7.09
CA PRO A 214 13.74 21.78 -8.37
C PRO A 214 13.37 20.42 -8.98
N ARG A 215 13.49 20.36 -10.30
CA ARG A 215 13.08 19.22 -11.14
C ARG A 215 13.70 17.85 -10.77
N ASN A 216 14.68 17.84 -9.85
CA ASN A 216 15.41 16.63 -9.47
C ASN A 216 15.42 16.44 -7.93
N PRO A 217 14.36 15.84 -7.35
CA PRO A 217 14.19 15.71 -5.90
C PRO A 217 15.31 14.90 -5.23
N TRP A 218 15.88 13.90 -5.91
CA TRP A 218 16.96 13.08 -5.37
C TRP A 218 18.24 13.87 -5.10
N ARG A 219 18.55 14.81 -5.98
CA ARG A 219 19.74 15.67 -5.81
C ARG A 219 19.54 16.65 -4.66
N GLU A 220 18.31 17.10 -4.43
CA GLU A 220 17.98 18.03 -3.36
C GLU A 220 18.07 17.39 -1.97
N ILE A 221 17.69 16.12 -1.83
CA ILE A 221 17.81 15.38 -0.58
C ILE A 221 19.25 15.38 -0.06
N ILE A 222 20.25 15.37 -0.97
CA ILE A 222 21.66 15.30 -0.61
C ILE A 222 22.34 16.69 -0.64
N SER A 223 21.74 17.69 -1.29
CA SER A 223 22.38 18.99 -1.56
C SER A 223 22.55 19.84 -0.31
N THR A 224 21.55 19.88 0.58
CA THR A 224 21.53 20.76 1.74
C THR A 224 21.90 20.04 3.03
N LYS A 225 22.69 20.68 3.90
CA LYS A 225 23.07 20.11 5.21
C LYS A 225 21.86 19.74 6.09
N ALA A 226 20.77 20.52 5.99
CA ALA A 226 19.51 20.26 6.68
C ALA A 226 18.83 18.98 6.16
N ASN A 227 18.78 18.80 4.84
CA ASN A 227 18.16 17.62 4.22
C ASN A 227 18.97 16.36 4.49
N ARG A 228 20.31 16.43 4.50
CA ARG A 228 21.16 15.32 4.91
C ARG A 228 20.92 14.88 6.37
N ARG A 229 20.73 15.83 7.29
CA ARG A 229 20.36 15.50 8.68
C ARG A 229 19.00 14.82 8.76
N ARG A 230 17.99 15.31 8.02
CA ARG A 230 16.67 14.67 7.94
C ARG A 230 16.77 13.26 7.38
N LEU A 231 17.56 13.06 6.33
CA LEU A 231 17.79 11.73 5.74
C LEU A 231 18.40 10.77 6.77
N VAL A 232 19.45 11.21 7.50
CA VAL A 232 20.07 10.39 8.55
C VAL A 232 19.07 10.03 9.64
N ILE A 233 18.25 10.99 10.10
CA ILE A 233 17.21 10.74 11.09
C ILE A 233 16.20 9.71 10.57
N LEU A 234 15.73 9.83 9.33
CA LEU A 234 14.79 8.87 8.74
C LEU A 234 15.41 7.48 8.59
N CYS A 235 16.66 7.40 8.14
CA CYS A 235 17.38 6.13 7.96
C CYS A 235 17.69 5.44 9.31
N THR A 236 17.85 6.18 10.39
CA THR A 236 18.07 5.60 11.74
C THR A 236 16.76 5.29 12.44
N PHE A 237 15.76 6.15 12.32
CA PHE A 237 14.49 6.02 13.01
C PHE A 237 13.65 4.82 12.50
N GLY A 238 13.65 4.56 11.19
CA GLY A 238 12.95 3.43 10.60
C GLY A 238 13.40 2.06 11.16
N PRO A 239 14.70 1.73 11.10
CA PRO A 239 15.23 0.51 11.73
C PRO A 239 15.01 0.47 13.25
N MET A 240 15.16 1.61 13.96
CA MET A 240 14.94 1.65 15.40
C MET A 240 13.50 1.28 15.77
N ILE A 241 12.48 1.82 15.11
CA ILE A 241 11.08 1.44 15.37
C ILE A 241 10.88 -0.07 15.18
N ASN A 242 11.47 -0.64 14.13
CA ASN A 242 11.37 -2.06 13.87
C ASN A 242 12.10 -2.92 14.92
N MET A 243 13.24 -2.45 15.44
CA MET A 243 14.00 -3.13 16.48
C MET A 243 13.33 -3.07 17.86
N PHE A 244 12.55 -2.02 18.16
CA PHE A 244 11.92 -1.82 19.49
C PHE A 244 10.66 -2.65 19.74
N GLY A 245 10.36 -3.67 18.97
CA GLY A 245 9.34 -4.62 19.37
C GLY A 245 8.44 -5.19 18.27
N ASN A 246 8.39 -4.61 17.08
CA ASN A 246 7.53 -5.13 16.02
C ASN A 246 8.02 -6.48 15.45
N PHE A 247 9.33 -6.75 15.57
CA PHE A 247 9.95 -8.01 15.13
C PHE A 247 10.19 -9.03 16.26
N VAL A 248 10.11 -8.61 17.52
CA VAL A 248 10.36 -9.50 18.66
C VAL A 248 9.07 -10.23 19.07
N ILE A 249 7.91 -9.72 18.69
CA ILE A 249 6.59 -10.24 19.08
C ILE A 249 5.90 -10.98 17.91
N SER A 250 6.41 -10.89 16.70
CA SER A 250 5.87 -11.58 15.52
C SER A 250 6.69 -12.82 15.18
#